data_4853511eabb0c893f2c0a1096009630f
#
_entry.id   4853511eabb0c893f2c0a1096009630f
#
_cell.length_a   1.000
_cell.length_b   1.000
_cell.length_c   1.000
_cell.angle_alpha   90.00
_cell.angle_beta   90.00
_cell.angle_gamma   90.00
#
_symmetry.space_group_name_H-M   'P 1'
#
loop_
_entity.id
_entity.type
_entity.pdbx_description
1 polymer ?
#
loop_
_entity_poly.entity_id
_entity_poly.type
_entity_poly.pdbx_seq_one_letter_code
_entity_poly.pdbx_strand_id
1 'polypeptide(L)'
;LIFSGFLIVNILNSQESSAKTQENIDIPKVVSYRSASCGCCKKWINHLRDNGLEVVDNIVEDVSAIKIQYQIPNNLRSCHSAQIGKYTIEGHVPIESIKKLLEEKPLISGLAVPGMPHGSPGMEIHSHESHSHDYESYEVVAFSESGKTQIFDKISP
;
A
#
# COMPACT_ATOMS: atom_id res chain seq x y z
N LEU A 1 70.83 -41.72 -5.45
CA LEU A 1 69.44 -42.05 -5.21
C LEU A 1 68.72 -40.81 -4.74
N ILE A 2 67.95 -40.17 -5.63
CA ILE A 2 67.20 -38.92 -5.40
C ILE A 2 65.74 -39.34 -5.23
N PHE A 3 65.18 -39.16 -4.03
CA PHE A 3 63.74 -39.31 -3.81
C PHE A 3 63.07 -37.94 -3.96
N SER A 4 62.33 -37.82 -5.04
CA SER A 4 61.46 -36.65 -5.32
C SER A 4 60.13 -36.82 -4.57
N GLY A 5 59.90 -36.04 -3.52
CA GLY A 5 58.64 -36.04 -2.81
C GLY A 5 57.61 -35.14 -3.53
N PHE A 6 56.56 -35.76 -4.02
CA PHE A 6 55.42 -35.06 -4.60
C PHE A 6 54.51 -34.55 -3.46
N LEU A 7 54.47 -33.23 -3.24
CA LEU A 7 53.53 -32.58 -2.34
C LEU A 7 52.18 -32.41 -3.08
N ILE A 8 51.20 -33.20 -2.66
CA ILE A 8 49.83 -33.04 -3.11
C ILE A 8 49.17 -31.92 -2.27
N VAL A 9 48.99 -30.76 -2.86
CA VAL A 9 48.22 -29.70 -2.27
C VAL A 9 46.74 -29.99 -2.49
N ASN A 10 46.03 -30.43 -1.47
CA ASN A 10 44.58 -30.52 -1.47
C ASN A 10 43.99 -29.10 -1.35
N ILE A 11 43.50 -28.55 -2.47
CA ILE A 11 42.73 -27.35 -2.48
C ILE A 11 41.30 -27.73 -2.04
N LEU A 12 41.00 -27.47 -0.78
CA LEU A 12 39.62 -27.53 -0.26
C LEU A 12 38.84 -26.39 -0.88
N ASN A 13 37.99 -26.75 -1.84
CA ASN A 13 37.04 -25.87 -2.50
C ASN A 13 35.91 -25.56 -1.48
N SER A 14 36.06 -24.50 -0.71
CA SER A 14 34.99 -23.99 0.14
C SER A 14 33.91 -23.36 -0.74
N GLN A 15 32.87 -24.13 -1.06
CA GLN A 15 31.65 -23.58 -1.61
C GLN A 15 30.97 -22.76 -0.49
N GLU A 16 31.18 -21.45 -0.52
CA GLU A 16 30.32 -20.51 0.21
C GLU A 16 28.93 -20.58 -0.41
N SER A 17 28.08 -21.34 0.24
CA SER A 17 26.64 -21.30 0.03
C SER A 17 26.15 -19.95 0.51
N SER A 18 26.01 -18.99 -0.41
CA SER A 18 25.32 -17.73 -0.17
C SER A 18 23.85 -18.03 0.09
N ALA A 19 23.52 -18.32 1.33
CA ALA A 19 22.15 -18.33 1.81
C ALA A 19 21.63 -16.87 1.70
N LYS A 20 20.91 -16.55 0.62
CA LYS A 20 20.07 -15.37 0.55
C LYS A 20 19.09 -15.47 1.72
N THR A 21 19.37 -14.74 2.80
CA THR A 21 18.39 -14.48 3.84
C THR A 21 17.25 -13.73 3.15
N GLN A 22 16.15 -14.42 2.85
CA GLN A 22 14.89 -13.75 2.54
C GLN A 22 14.51 -13.00 3.81
N GLU A 23 14.77 -11.70 3.84
CA GLU A 23 14.13 -10.82 4.79
C GLU A 23 12.63 -10.97 4.56
N ASN A 24 12.00 -11.63 5.50
CA ASN A 24 10.54 -11.69 5.57
C ASN A 24 10.11 -10.27 5.94
N ILE A 25 9.80 -9.45 4.93
CA ILE A 25 9.25 -8.11 5.13
C ILE A 25 7.91 -8.34 5.80
N ASP A 26 7.89 -8.17 7.12
CA ASP A 26 6.66 -8.21 7.91
C ASP A 26 5.82 -6.99 7.50
N ILE A 27 4.93 -7.19 6.52
CA ILE A 27 4.03 -6.15 6.02
C ILE A 27 3.02 -5.87 7.12
N PRO A 28 2.95 -4.62 7.63
CA PRO A 28 2.01 -4.29 8.70
C PRO A 28 0.57 -4.55 8.26
N LYS A 29 -0.22 -5.07 9.18
CA LYS A 29 -1.66 -5.23 9.02
C LYS A 29 -2.32 -3.88 8.73
N VAL A 30 -3.27 -3.85 7.80
CA VAL A 30 -4.13 -2.69 7.54
C VAL A 30 -5.31 -2.70 8.52
N VAL A 31 -5.55 -1.58 9.20
CA VAL A 31 -6.72 -1.40 10.08
C VAL A 31 -7.64 -0.36 9.43
N SER A 32 -8.75 -0.81 8.86
CA SER A 32 -9.71 0.04 8.14
C SER A 32 -10.90 0.43 9.01
N TYR A 33 -11.42 1.64 8.77
CA TYR A 33 -12.60 2.20 9.43
C TYR A 33 -13.57 2.74 8.38
N ARG A 34 -14.78 2.22 8.36
CA ARG A 34 -15.83 2.59 7.40
C ARG A 34 -17.22 2.53 8.01
N SER A 35 -18.20 3.16 7.36
CA SER A 35 -19.61 2.94 7.71
C SER A 35 -20.10 1.57 7.20
N ALA A 36 -21.15 1.05 7.84
CA ALA A 36 -21.76 -0.22 7.45
C ALA A 36 -22.32 -0.21 6.02
N SER A 37 -22.83 0.95 5.57
CA SER A 37 -23.45 1.14 4.26
C SER A 37 -22.47 1.38 3.12
N CYS A 38 -21.15 1.55 3.41
CA CYS A 38 -20.17 1.86 2.39
C CYS A 38 -19.76 0.61 1.58
N GLY A 39 -20.46 0.35 0.48
CA GLY A 39 -20.18 -0.79 -0.39
C GLY A 39 -18.86 -0.69 -1.14
N CYS A 40 -18.50 0.50 -1.66
CA CYS A 40 -17.22 0.74 -2.33
C CYS A 40 -16.03 0.58 -1.37
N CYS A 41 -16.17 0.98 -0.10
CA CYS A 41 -15.14 0.75 0.91
C CYS A 41 -14.86 -0.74 1.12
N LYS A 42 -15.92 -1.58 1.15
CA LYS A 42 -15.78 -3.03 1.25
C LYS A 42 -15.05 -3.61 0.03
N LYS A 43 -15.32 -3.10 -1.17
CA LYS A 43 -14.63 -3.52 -2.39
C LYS A 43 -13.14 -3.14 -2.33
N TRP A 44 -12.80 -1.94 -1.84
CA TRP A 44 -11.41 -1.54 -1.62
C TRP A 44 -10.69 -2.46 -0.63
N ILE A 45 -11.32 -2.84 0.48
CA ILE A 45 -10.78 -3.80 1.43
C ILE A 45 -10.50 -5.15 0.76
N ASN A 46 -11.42 -5.64 -0.07
CA ASN A 46 -11.22 -6.87 -0.83
C ASN A 46 -10.05 -6.74 -1.81
N HIS A 47 -9.94 -5.60 -2.52
CA HIS A 47 -8.79 -5.31 -3.39
C HIS A 47 -7.46 -5.45 -2.64
N LEU A 48 -7.34 -4.94 -1.41
CA LEU A 48 -6.13 -5.11 -0.61
C LEU A 48 -5.90 -6.58 -0.21
N ARG A 49 -6.94 -7.29 0.20
CA ARG A 49 -6.85 -8.71 0.58
C ARG A 49 -6.45 -9.60 -0.59
N ASP A 50 -7.03 -9.38 -1.76
CA ASP A 50 -6.73 -10.09 -3.00
C ASP A 50 -5.27 -9.88 -3.44
N ASN A 51 -4.66 -8.77 -3.01
CA ASN A 51 -3.26 -8.44 -3.21
C ASN A 51 -2.34 -8.82 -2.03
N GLY A 52 -2.82 -9.65 -1.11
CA GLY A 52 -2.03 -10.29 -0.07
C GLY A 52 -1.87 -9.50 1.23
N LEU A 53 -2.60 -8.38 1.40
CA LEU A 53 -2.58 -7.66 2.68
C LEU A 53 -3.58 -8.24 3.68
N GLU A 54 -3.18 -8.34 4.94
CA GLU A 54 -4.11 -8.61 6.04
C GLU A 54 -4.86 -7.34 6.39
N VAL A 55 -6.21 -7.37 6.33
CA VAL A 55 -7.05 -6.21 6.62
C VAL A 55 -8.04 -6.52 7.74
N VAL A 56 -7.96 -5.74 8.83
CA VAL A 56 -8.99 -5.66 9.87
C VAL A 56 -10.00 -4.60 9.45
N ASP A 57 -11.26 -5.01 9.29
CA ASP A 57 -12.36 -4.17 8.83
C ASP A 57 -13.22 -3.74 10.03
N ASN A 58 -13.10 -2.49 10.47
CA ASN A 58 -13.90 -1.93 11.54
C ASN A 58 -15.06 -1.12 10.98
N ILE A 59 -16.27 -1.53 11.33
CA ILE A 59 -17.49 -0.77 11.06
C ILE A 59 -17.69 0.21 12.21
N VAL A 60 -17.75 1.50 11.89
CA VAL A 60 -17.93 2.58 12.86
C VAL A 60 -19.15 3.44 12.50
N GLU A 61 -19.77 4.04 13.50
CA GLU A 61 -20.91 4.93 13.29
C GLU A 61 -20.46 6.29 12.75
N ASP A 62 -19.34 6.81 13.26
CA ASP A 62 -18.79 8.11 12.86
C ASP A 62 -17.36 7.99 12.32
N VAL A 63 -17.26 7.91 11.01
CA VAL A 63 -15.95 7.91 10.31
C VAL A 63 -15.26 9.27 10.42
N SER A 64 -16.02 10.36 10.65
CA SER A 64 -15.46 11.71 10.76
C SER A 64 -14.59 11.86 12.00
N ALA A 65 -14.96 11.22 13.12
CA ALA A 65 -14.15 11.18 14.32
C ALA A 65 -12.78 10.56 14.08
N ILE A 66 -12.74 9.47 13.30
CA ILE A 66 -11.49 8.81 12.90
C ILE A 66 -10.61 9.74 12.06
N LYS A 67 -11.22 10.48 11.11
CA LYS A 67 -10.48 11.42 10.24
C LYS A 67 -9.88 12.58 11.02
N ILE A 68 -10.57 13.05 12.05
CA ILE A 68 -10.07 14.08 12.96
C ILE A 68 -8.90 13.52 13.78
N GLN A 69 -9.06 12.33 14.35
CA GLN A 69 -8.03 11.66 15.15
C GLN A 69 -6.73 11.47 14.35
N TYR A 70 -6.84 11.10 13.07
CA TYR A 70 -5.68 10.89 12.17
C TYR A 70 -5.23 12.18 11.47
N GLN A 71 -5.78 13.34 11.85
CA GLN A 71 -5.41 14.65 11.32
C GLN A 71 -5.44 14.73 9.78
N ILE A 72 -6.42 14.03 9.17
CA ILE A 72 -6.58 14.04 7.72
C ILE A 72 -7.08 15.41 7.27
N PRO A 73 -6.37 16.13 6.37
CA PRO A 73 -6.80 17.42 5.86
C PRO A 73 -8.20 17.37 5.26
N ASN A 74 -9.04 18.36 5.57
CA ASN A 74 -10.46 18.34 5.17
C ASN A 74 -10.67 18.18 3.65
N ASN A 75 -9.80 18.80 2.85
CA ASN A 75 -9.85 18.75 1.39
C ASN A 75 -9.38 17.41 0.80
N LEU A 76 -8.81 16.51 1.62
CA LEU A 76 -8.37 15.18 1.19
C LEU A 76 -9.32 14.07 1.64
N ARG A 77 -10.34 14.38 2.45
CA ARG A 77 -11.24 13.38 3.02
C ARG A 77 -12.08 12.68 1.97
N SER A 78 -12.23 11.38 2.12
CA SER A 78 -13.02 10.49 1.28
C SER A 78 -13.98 9.65 2.15
N CYS A 79 -14.40 8.48 1.67
CA CYS A 79 -15.46 7.68 2.31
C CYS A 79 -14.98 6.79 3.48
N HIS A 80 -13.71 6.42 3.53
CA HIS A 80 -13.13 5.60 4.59
C HIS A 80 -11.70 6.01 4.90
N SER A 81 -11.20 5.56 6.05
CA SER A 81 -9.82 5.76 6.47
C SER A 81 -9.22 4.44 6.93
N ALA A 82 -7.92 4.29 6.80
CA ALA A 82 -7.19 3.13 7.30
C ALA A 82 -5.81 3.52 7.85
N GLN A 83 -5.23 2.61 8.63
CA GLN A 83 -3.85 2.71 9.10
C GLN A 83 -3.06 1.50 8.60
N ILE A 84 -1.82 1.73 8.18
CA ILE A 84 -0.85 0.70 7.90
C ILE A 84 0.51 1.08 8.49
N GLY A 85 0.92 0.39 9.55
CA GLY A 85 2.08 0.81 10.34
C GLY A 85 1.89 2.22 10.87
N LYS A 86 2.78 3.14 10.53
CA LYS A 86 2.71 4.56 10.93
C LYS A 86 1.91 5.44 9.97
N TYR A 87 1.48 4.92 8.83
CA TYR A 87 0.85 5.70 7.77
C TYR A 87 -0.67 5.63 7.82
N THR A 88 -1.30 6.76 7.53
CA THR A 88 -2.74 6.86 7.30
C THR A 88 -3.04 6.75 5.81
N ILE A 89 -4.06 5.96 5.47
CA ILE A 89 -4.56 5.81 4.10
C ILE A 89 -5.98 6.34 4.08
N GLU A 90 -6.26 7.28 3.20
CA GLU A 90 -7.57 7.92 3.07
C GLU A 90 -8.18 7.63 1.69
N GLY A 91 -9.35 7.02 1.67
CA GLY A 91 -10.06 6.69 0.43
C GLY A 91 -9.42 5.56 -0.39
N HIS A 92 -9.69 5.57 -1.68
CA HIS A 92 -9.44 4.45 -2.59
C HIS A 92 -8.00 4.41 -3.15
N VAL A 93 -7.00 4.46 -2.26
CA VAL A 93 -5.58 4.41 -2.64
C VAL A 93 -5.25 3.03 -3.23
N PRO A 94 -4.64 2.96 -4.44
CA PRO A 94 -4.26 1.69 -5.07
C PRO A 94 -3.19 0.94 -4.29
N ILE A 95 -3.19 -0.40 -4.42
CA ILE A 95 -2.20 -1.26 -3.76
C ILE A 95 -0.76 -0.94 -4.18
N GLU A 96 -0.54 -0.53 -5.44
CA GLU A 96 0.77 -0.16 -5.97
C GLU A 96 1.35 1.04 -5.22
N SER A 97 0.53 2.07 -4.98
CA SER A 97 0.94 3.25 -4.19
C SER A 97 1.18 2.90 -2.72
N ILE A 98 0.41 1.97 -2.16
CA ILE A 98 0.64 1.47 -0.79
C ILE A 98 1.96 0.69 -0.70
N LYS A 99 2.25 -0.19 -1.66
CA LYS A 99 3.51 -0.92 -1.72
C LYS A 99 4.70 0.03 -1.83
N LYS A 100 4.63 1.00 -2.74
CA LYS A 100 5.64 2.04 -2.90
C LYS A 100 5.86 2.83 -1.61
N LEU A 101 4.79 3.21 -0.90
CA LEU A 101 4.86 3.88 0.40
C LEU A 101 5.63 3.05 1.44
N LEU A 102 5.36 1.74 1.52
CA LEU A 102 5.99 0.84 2.47
C LEU A 102 7.46 0.54 2.14
N GLU A 103 7.83 0.58 0.85
CA GLU A 103 9.19 0.41 0.37
C GLU A 103 10.03 1.67 0.59
N GLU A 104 9.54 2.82 0.17
CA GLU A 104 10.26 4.10 0.24
C GLU A 104 10.31 4.69 1.65
N LYS A 105 9.33 4.39 2.48
CA LYS A 105 9.20 4.86 3.88
C LYS A 105 9.40 6.36 4.06
N PRO A 106 8.75 7.20 3.25
CA PRO A 106 8.95 8.65 3.30
C PRO A 106 8.48 9.26 4.63
N LEU A 107 8.97 10.48 4.93
CA LEU A 107 8.57 11.25 6.12
C LEU A 107 7.27 12.01 5.84
N ILE A 108 6.17 11.29 5.75
CA ILE A 108 4.81 11.80 5.57
C ILE A 108 3.86 11.14 6.58
N SER A 109 2.68 11.73 6.78
CA SER A 109 1.64 11.15 7.64
C SER A 109 0.82 10.08 6.92
N GLY A 110 0.63 10.23 5.60
CA GLY A 110 -0.16 9.28 4.84
C GLY A 110 -0.39 9.64 3.39
N LEU A 111 -1.22 8.81 2.74
CA LEU A 111 -1.68 8.98 1.36
C LEU A 111 -3.20 9.14 1.33
N ALA A 112 -3.68 9.91 0.37
CA ALA A 112 -5.10 10.10 0.12
C ALA A 112 -5.44 10.04 -1.37
N VAL A 113 -6.61 9.50 -1.68
CA VAL A 113 -7.30 9.70 -2.96
C VAL A 113 -8.56 10.51 -2.64
N PRO A 114 -8.55 11.83 -2.85
CA PRO A 114 -9.69 12.68 -2.57
C PRO A 114 -10.90 12.33 -3.43
N GLY A 115 -12.08 12.41 -2.86
CA GLY A 115 -13.31 12.03 -3.58
C GLY A 115 -13.42 10.51 -3.78
N MET A 116 -14.01 10.12 -4.87
CA MET A 116 -14.23 8.73 -5.27
C MET A 116 -14.12 8.62 -6.80
N PRO A 117 -12.91 8.81 -7.38
CA PRO A 117 -12.73 8.82 -8.82
C PRO A 117 -13.07 7.46 -9.42
N HIS A 118 -13.80 7.48 -10.55
CA HIS A 118 -14.15 6.27 -11.28
C HIS A 118 -12.88 5.56 -11.77
N GLY A 119 -12.82 4.25 -11.57
CA GLY A 119 -11.64 3.43 -11.87
C GLY A 119 -10.66 3.28 -10.73
N SER A 120 -10.79 4.04 -9.63
CA SER A 120 -10.04 3.73 -8.41
C SER A 120 -10.52 2.39 -7.79
N PRO A 121 -9.66 1.67 -7.06
CA PRO A 121 -10.00 0.36 -6.51
C PRO A 121 -11.28 0.39 -5.66
N GLY A 122 -12.28 -0.39 -6.03
CA GLY A 122 -13.61 -0.40 -5.41
C GLY A 122 -14.62 0.56 -6.03
N MET A 123 -14.18 1.40 -6.98
CA MET A 123 -15.01 2.32 -7.77
C MET A 123 -15.03 1.96 -9.26
N GLU A 124 -14.75 0.70 -9.58
CA GLU A 124 -14.80 0.18 -10.93
C GLU A 124 -16.25 0.19 -11.46
N ILE A 125 -16.43 0.59 -12.72
CA ILE A 125 -17.72 0.59 -13.40
C ILE A 125 -17.93 -0.80 -14.03
N HIS A 126 -18.88 -1.56 -13.50
CA HIS A 126 -19.26 -2.88 -14.02
C HIS A 126 -20.50 -2.76 -14.93
N SER A 127 -20.45 -1.97 -15.99
CA SER A 127 -21.49 -2.00 -17.02
C SER A 127 -20.98 -2.80 -18.23
N HIS A 128 -21.87 -3.57 -18.85
CA HIS A 128 -21.55 -4.31 -20.09
C HIS A 128 -21.22 -3.39 -21.29
N GLU A 129 -21.38 -2.09 -21.11
CA GLU A 129 -21.12 -1.04 -22.09
C GLU A 129 -20.02 -0.06 -21.64
N SER A 130 -19.29 -0.35 -20.56
CA SER A 130 -18.20 0.53 -20.10
C SER A 130 -17.05 0.50 -21.09
N HIS A 131 -16.81 1.63 -21.73
CA HIS A 131 -15.63 1.88 -22.53
C HIS A 131 -14.51 2.40 -21.63
N SER A 132 -13.25 2.22 -22.03
CA SER A 132 -12.08 2.73 -21.30
C SER A 132 -12.10 4.24 -21.00
N HIS A 133 -13.01 4.99 -21.65
CA HIS A 133 -13.25 6.41 -21.43
C HIS A 133 -14.04 6.73 -20.14
N ASP A 134 -14.61 5.71 -19.47
CA ASP A 134 -15.37 5.89 -18.23
C ASP A 134 -14.48 5.96 -16.98
N TYR A 135 -13.19 5.69 -17.14
CA TYR A 135 -12.23 5.80 -16.04
C TYR A 135 -11.55 7.17 -16.02
N GLU A 136 -11.45 7.74 -14.83
CA GLU A 136 -10.84 9.05 -14.61
C GLU A 136 -9.36 8.88 -14.25
N SER A 137 -8.51 9.77 -14.77
CA SER A 137 -7.18 9.94 -14.23
C SER A 137 -7.28 10.64 -12.88
N TYR A 138 -6.57 10.15 -11.88
CA TYR A 138 -6.59 10.74 -10.55
C TYR A 138 -5.20 10.74 -9.91
N GLU A 139 -5.06 11.54 -8.85
CA GLU A 139 -3.82 11.68 -8.13
C GLU A 139 -3.92 11.01 -6.77
N VAL A 140 -2.83 10.35 -6.38
CA VAL A 140 -2.58 9.93 -5.00
C VAL A 140 -1.77 11.04 -4.35
N VAL A 141 -2.31 11.63 -3.29
CA VAL A 141 -1.74 12.79 -2.62
C VAL A 141 -1.12 12.37 -1.30
N ALA A 142 0.16 12.66 -1.12
CA ALA A 142 0.82 12.55 0.18
C ALA A 142 0.51 13.77 1.04
N PHE A 143 0.32 13.57 2.34
CA PHE A 143 0.11 14.65 3.31
C PHE A 143 0.97 14.46 4.57
N SER A 144 1.26 15.57 5.25
CA SER A 144 2.04 15.61 6.49
C SER A 144 1.22 16.17 7.65
N GLU A 145 1.70 16.01 8.89
CA GLU A 145 1.10 16.59 10.10
C GLU A 145 0.95 18.11 10.01
N SER A 146 1.87 18.79 9.31
CA SER A 146 1.80 20.24 9.07
C SER A 146 0.73 20.65 8.06
N GLY A 147 -0.02 19.70 7.49
CA GLY A 147 -1.01 19.94 6.45
C GLY A 147 -0.43 20.18 5.05
N LYS A 148 0.90 20.06 4.87
CA LYS A 148 1.51 20.12 3.53
C LYS A 148 1.12 18.91 2.73
N THR A 149 0.84 19.13 1.43
CA THR A 149 0.45 18.10 0.48
C THR A 149 1.36 18.11 -0.74
N GLN A 150 1.55 16.93 -1.34
CA GLN A 150 2.26 16.78 -2.61
C GLN A 150 1.70 15.59 -3.39
N ILE A 151 1.83 15.61 -4.70
CA ILE A 151 1.46 14.45 -5.52
C ILE A 151 2.47 13.34 -5.25
N PHE A 152 1.97 12.16 -4.88
CA PHE A 152 2.76 10.96 -4.66
C PHE A 152 2.78 10.06 -5.90
N ASP A 153 1.61 9.86 -6.51
CA ASP A 153 1.44 9.13 -7.78
C ASP A 153 0.37 9.80 -8.64
N LYS A 154 0.46 9.57 -9.96
CA LYS A 154 -0.58 9.88 -10.94
C LYS A 154 -1.04 8.58 -11.58
N ILE A 155 -2.33 8.29 -11.43
CA ILE A 155 -2.94 7.09 -11.97
C ILE A 155 -3.71 7.47 -13.22
N SER A 156 -3.39 6.81 -14.33
CA SER A 156 -4.09 6.94 -15.61
C SER A 156 -4.69 5.59 -15.99
N PRO A 157 -5.88 5.58 -16.64
CA PRO A 157 -6.53 4.35 -17.11
C PRO A 157 -5.65 3.61 -18.12
#